data_b4a75181372855acfe58f773013fa13c
#
_entry.id   b4a75181372855acfe58f773013fa13c
#
_cell.length_a   1.000
_cell.length_b   1.000
_cell.length_c   1.000
_cell.angle_alpha   90.00
_cell.angle_beta   90.00
_cell.angle_gamma   90.00
#
_symmetry.space_group_name_H-M   'P 1'
#
loop_
_entity.id
_entity.type
_entity.pdbx_description
1 polymer ?
#
loop_
_entity_poly.entity_id
_entity_poly.type
_entity_poly.pdbx_seq_one_letter_code
_entity_poly.pdbx_strand_id
1 'polypeptide(L)'
;ELKKEFRNNNKINKDLDLLVSQSNRCSEILKSLSLSPNISDGFINFDYTINDYINEIVRSFEEISKKIFIINSEKNLNSISIKKSTEIIYGLRNFIGNANKFSKKKVEIFLNSNKDITEVIIKDDGPGFPKDLINKQKLGEPYIRSANEMYISKHGLGLGTFIGKTLLEKNFAIISFKNSKSNGGAEVNIKWKNQDLKKKL
;
A
#
# COMPACT_ATOMS: atom_id res chain seq x y z
N GLU A 1 -5.67 -13.94 30.78
CA GLU A 1 -6.09 -13.91 32.22
C GLU A 1 -7.38 -13.11 32.38
N LEU A 2 -7.46 -11.82 32.06
CA LEU A 2 -8.63 -10.96 32.22
C LEU A 2 -9.93 -11.52 31.56
N LYS A 3 -9.84 -12.16 30.38
CA LYS A 3 -10.99 -12.82 29.75
C LYS A 3 -11.54 -14.01 30.54
N LYS A 4 -10.71 -14.67 31.36
CA LYS A 4 -11.17 -15.76 32.23
C LYS A 4 -11.89 -15.22 33.47
N GLU A 5 -11.43 -14.10 33.97
CA GLU A 5 -11.99 -13.46 35.18
C GLU A 5 -13.37 -12.82 34.92
N PHE A 6 -13.58 -12.25 33.72
CA PHE A 6 -14.82 -11.56 33.35
C PHE A 6 -15.71 -12.34 32.37
N ARG A 7 -15.67 -13.70 32.39
CA ARG A 7 -16.41 -14.57 31.47
C ARG A 7 -17.91 -14.26 31.33
N ASN A 8 -18.55 -13.75 32.36
CA ASN A 8 -19.99 -13.49 32.38
C ASN A 8 -20.38 -12.07 31.99
N ASN A 9 -19.43 -11.19 31.63
CA ASN A 9 -19.73 -9.81 31.26
C ASN A 9 -19.47 -9.58 29.77
N ASN A 10 -20.52 -9.73 28.96
CA ASN A 10 -20.45 -9.59 27.50
C ASN A 10 -19.92 -8.21 27.03
N LYS A 11 -20.10 -7.15 27.81
CA LYS A 11 -19.62 -5.81 27.46
C LYS A 11 -18.11 -5.73 27.65
N ILE A 12 -17.62 -6.19 28.80
CA ILE A 12 -16.17 -6.22 29.12
C ILE A 12 -15.45 -7.14 28.14
N ASN A 13 -16.03 -8.29 27.77
CA ASN A 13 -15.40 -9.19 26.79
C ASN A 13 -15.28 -8.55 25.40
N LYS A 14 -16.28 -7.79 24.96
CA LYS A 14 -16.19 -7.02 23.69
C LYS A 14 -15.11 -5.94 23.75
N ASP A 15 -15.01 -5.23 24.85
CA ASP A 15 -13.98 -4.19 25.04
C ASP A 15 -12.57 -4.80 25.09
N LEU A 16 -12.41 -5.96 25.75
CA LEU A 16 -11.16 -6.72 25.76
C LEU A 16 -10.78 -7.25 24.37
N ASP A 17 -11.76 -7.74 23.59
CA ASP A 17 -11.53 -8.17 22.22
C ASP A 17 -11.09 -6.99 21.33
N LEU A 18 -11.69 -5.84 21.53
CA LEU A 18 -11.31 -4.61 20.84
C LEU A 18 -9.86 -4.21 21.20
N LEU A 19 -9.51 -4.21 22.49
CA LEU A 19 -8.15 -3.88 22.97
C LEU A 19 -7.11 -4.85 22.41
N VAL A 20 -7.37 -6.16 22.43
CA VAL A 20 -6.47 -7.18 21.86
C VAL A 20 -6.31 -6.96 20.36
N SER A 21 -7.41 -6.68 19.66
CA SER A 21 -7.39 -6.37 18.22
C SER A 21 -6.55 -5.13 17.93
N GLN A 22 -6.68 -4.06 18.71
CA GLN A 22 -5.89 -2.83 18.54
C GLN A 22 -4.41 -3.05 18.90
N SER A 23 -4.12 -3.82 19.95
CA SER A 23 -2.75 -4.17 20.35
C SER A 23 -2.03 -4.99 19.27
N ASN A 24 -2.68 -6.03 18.76
CA ASN A 24 -2.14 -6.83 17.66
C ASN A 24 -1.85 -5.96 16.43
N ARG A 25 -2.73 -5.03 16.17
CA ARG A 25 -2.59 -4.10 15.05
C ARG A 25 -1.46 -3.09 15.24
N CYS A 26 -1.28 -2.55 16.45
CA CYS A 26 -0.09 -1.74 16.76
C CYS A 26 1.18 -2.57 16.56
N SER A 27 1.17 -3.83 16.98
CA SER A 27 2.27 -4.76 16.75
C SER A 27 2.55 -5.01 15.26
N GLU A 28 1.51 -5.16 14.44
CA GLU A 28 1.64 -5.29 12.98
C GLU A 28 2.22 -4.02 12.34
N ILE A 29 1.76 -2.85 12.76
CA ILE A 29 2.30 -1.56 12.30
C ILE A 29 3.76 -1.43 12.74
N LEU A 30 4.10 -1.70 13.99
CA LEU A 30 5.47 -1.68 14.49
C LEU A 30 6.34 -2.70 13.76
N LYS A 31 5.85 -3.91 13.53
CA LYS A 31 6.55 -4.91 12.71
C LYS A 31 6.74 -4.43 11.28
N SER A 32 5.75 -3.81 10.67
CA SER A 32 5.87 -3.27 9.32
C SER A 32 6.83 -2.08 9.23
N LEU A 33 7.02 -1.35 10.32
CA LEU A 33 7.99 -0.26 10.43
C LEU A 33 9.39 -0.76 10.87
N SER A 34 9.45 -1.86 11.62
CA SER A 34 10.69 -2.44 12.16
C SER A 34 11.22 -3.63 11.36
N LEU A 35 10.43 -4.20 10.46
CA LEU A 35 10.94 -5.13 9.47
C LEU A 35 11.81 -4.34 8.46
N SER A 36 13.01 -4.03 8.92
CA SER A 36 14.12 -4.09 7.98
C SER A 36 13.97 -5.43 7.28
N PRO A 37 13.88 -5.52 5.95
CA PRO A 37 14.05 -6.80 5.28
C PRO A 37 15.32 -7.36 5.91
N ASN A 38 15.31 -8.63 6.31
CA ASN A 38 16.51 -9.30 6.76
C ASN A 38 17.57 -9.14 5.67
N ILE A 39 18.27 -8.05 5.73
CA ILE A 39 19.49 -7.83 4.98
C ILE A 39 20.46 -8.68 5.79
N SER A 40 20.58 -9.96 5.39
CA SER A 40 21.78 -10.70 5.70
C SER A 40 22.93 -9.80 5.25
N ASP A 41 23.76 -9.40 6.23
CA ASP A 41 24.99 -8.64 6.04
C ASP A 41 25.92 -9.37 5.02
N GLY A 42 25.67 -9.14 3.78
CA GLY A 42 26.56 -9.43 2.69
C GLY A 42 26.64 -8.13 1.88
N PHE A 43 27.81 -7.55 1.84
CA PHE A 43 28.19 -6.40 1.04
C PHE A 43 27.92 -6.63 -0.46
N ILE A 44 26.67 -6.66 -0.88
CA ILE A 44 26.28 -6.72 -2.27
C ILE A 44 25.36 -5.51 -2.49
N ASN A 45 25.90 -4.47 -3.09
CA ASN A 45 25.12 -3.37 -3.65
C ASN A 45 24.28 -3.94 -4.80
N PHE A 46 23.12 -4.52 -4.47
CA PHE A 46 22.15 -4.85 -5.50
C PHE A 46 21.44 -3.56 -5.89
N ASP A 47 21.66 -3.18 -7.12
CA ASP A 47 20.85 -2.18 -7.78
C ASP A 47 19.42 -2.72 -7.92
N TYR A 48 18.50 -2.14 -7.19
CA TYR A 48 17.07 -2.48 -7.26
C TYR A 48 16.38 -1.56 -8.26
N THR A 49 15.40 -2.09 -8.96
CA THR A 49 14.49 -1.30 -9.79
C THR A 49 13.11 -1.22 -9.15
N ILE A 50 12.30 -0.26 -9.58
CA ILE A 50 10.88 -0.21 -9.15
C ILE A 50 10.13 -1.50 -9.54
N ASN A 51 10.52 -2.13 -10.65
CA ASN A 51 9.96 -3.42 -11.06
C ASN A 51 10.27 -4.53 -10.06
N ASP A 52 11.49 -4.57 -9.53
CA ASP A 52 11.89 -5.58 -8.54
C ASP A 52 11.07 -5.44 -7.25
N TYR A 53 10.85 -4.20 -6.78
CA TYR A 53 9.98 -3.95 -5.64
C TYR A 53 8.54 -4.41 -5.87
N ILE A 54 7.98 -4.11 -7.05
CA ILE A 54 6.61 -4.54 -7.39
C ILE A 54 6.52 -6.06 -7.39
N ASN A 55 7.46 -6.75 -8.02
CA ASN A 55 7.50 -8.21 -8.08
C ASN A 55 7.64 -8.84 -6.68
N GLU A 56 8.53 -8.32 -5.83
CA GLU A 56 8.71 -8.80 -4.45
C GLU A 56 7.42 -8.64 -3.64
N ILE A 57 6.77 -7.47 -3.73
CA ILE A 57 5.53 -7.19 -3.02
C ILE A 57 4.39 -8.07 -3.52
N VAL A 58 4.21 -8.20 -4.84
CA VAL A 58 3.13 -8.99 -5.44
C VAL A 58 3.27 -10.45 -5.05
N ARG A 59 4.45 -11.06 -5.14
CA ARG A 59 4.70 -12.43 -4.69
C ARG A 59 4.23 -12.66 -3.26
N SER A 60 4.55 -11.73 -2.34
CA SER A 60 4.12 -11.85 -0.94
C SER A 60 2.58 -11.79 -0.75
N PHE A 61 1.85 -11.18 -1.67
CA PHE A 61 0.40 -11.19 -1.64
C PHE A 61 -0.19 -12.41 -2.33
N GLU A 62 0.39 -12.91 -3.42
CA GLU A 62 -0.07 -14.12 -4.13
C GLU A 62 -0.07 -15.35 -3.24
N GLU A 63 0.89 -15.46 -2.29
CA GLU A 63 0.95 -16.57 -1.32
C GLU A 63 -0.26 -16.63 -0.38
N ILE A 64 -0.90 -15.49 -0.10
CA ILE A 64 -1.97 -15.39 0.91
C ILE A 64 -3.32 -14.94 0.35
N SER A 65 -3.34 -14.45 -0.88
CA SER A 65 -4.53 -13.86 -1.51
C SER A 65 -5.07 -14.77 -2.61
N LYS A 66 -6.41 -14.82 -2.72
CA LYS A 66 -7.10 -15.46 -3.85
C LYS A 66 -7.32 -14.52 -5.05
N LYS A 67 -6.77 -13.30 -5.00
CA LYS A 67 -6.91 -12.30 -6.06
C LYS A 67 -5.87 -12.53 -7.15
N ILE A 68 -6.21 -12.12 -8.35
CA ILE A 68 -5.31 -12.19 -9.52
C ILE A 68 -4.52 -10.89 -9.58
N PHE A 69 -3.20 -10.97 -9.61
CA PHE A 69 -2.31 -9.84 -9.85
C PHE A 69 -1.82 -9.87 -11.29
N ILE A 70 -1.91 -8.75 -11.98
CA ILE A 70 -1.45 -8.60 -13.36
C ILE A 70 -0.45 -7.45 -13.40
N ILE A 71 0.80 -7.76 -13.70
CA ILE A 71 1.85 -6.75 -13.85
C ILE A 71 2.07 -6.53 -15.35
N ASN A 72 1.81 -5.30 -15.79
CA ASN A 72 2.01 -4.85 -17.16
C ASN A 72 3.21 -3.89 -17.18
N SER A 73 4.31 -4.31 -17.77
CA SER A 73 5.49 -3.47 -17.97
C SER A 73 5.77 -3.32 -19.47
N GLU A 74 6.18 -2.12 -19.89
CA GLU A 74 6.60 -1.91 -21.28
C GLU A 74 7.86 -2.72 -21.60
N LYS A 75 7.91 -3.32 -22.82
CA LYS A 75 9.03 -4.18 -23.26
C LYS A 75 10.40 -3.47 -23.27
N ASN A 76 10.41 -2.14 -23.42
CA ASN A 76 11.63 -1.32 -23.43
C ASN A 76 11.71 -0.43 -22.16
N LEU A 77 11.51 -1.02 -21.00
CA LEU A 77 11.56 -0.30 -19.76
C LEU A 77 12.98 0.24 -19.52
N ASN A 78 13.17 1.57 -19.55
CA ASN A 78 14.38 2.18 -19.04
C ASN A 78 14.40 2.08 -17.52
N SER A 79 14.68 0.87 -17.02
CA SER A 79 14.72 0.60 -15.58
C SER A 79 15.84 1.40 -14.94
N ILE A 80 15.48 2.23 -13.97
CA ILE A 80 16.47 2.97 -13.19
C ILE A 80 16.82 2.14 -11.99
N SER A 81 18.12 1.89 -11.84
CA SER A 81 18.68 1.33 -10.62
C SER A 81 18.64 2.36 -9.51
N ILE A 82 18.17 1.94 -8.36
CA ILE A 82 18.08 2.73 -7.14
C ILE A 82 18.59 1.92 -5.97
N LYS A 83 19.17 2.58 -4.96
CA LYS A 83 19.51 1.91 -3.71
C LYS A 83 18.24 1.34 -3.06
N LYS A 84 18.36 0.20 -2.41
CA LYS A 84 17.23 -0.41 -1.69
C LYS A 84 16.68 0.55 -0.65
N SER A 85 15.42 0.95 -0.83
CA SER A 85 14.71 1.90 0.04
C SER A 85 13.52 1.21 0.70
N THR A 86 13.58 1.09 2.01
CA THR A 86 12.49 0.58 2.86
C THR A 86 11.24 1.42 2.71
N GLU A 87 11.38 2.73 2.58
CA GLU A 87 10.23 3.64 2.43
C GLU A 87 9.49 3.41 1.12
N ILE A 88 10.22 3.17 0.02
CA ILE A 88 9.59 2.86 -1.28
C ILE A 88 8.85 1.52 -1.21
N ILE A 89 9.48 0.48 -0.64
CA ILE A 89 8.85 -0.83 -0.46
C ILE A 89 7.54 -0.70 0.35
N TYR A 90 7.61 -0.08 1.52
CA TYR A 90 6.44 0.04 2.39
C TYR A 90 5.38 0.96 1.80
N GLY A 91 5.79 2.02 1.12
CA GLY A 91 4.88 2.91 0.42
C GLY A 91 4.07 2.18 -0.66
N LEU A 92 4.75 1.46 -1.56
CA LEU A 92 4.12 0.65 -2.60
C LEU A 92 3.27 -0.47 -2.00
N ARG A 93 3.78 -1.18 -0.96
CA ARG A 93 3.06 -2.25 -0.27
C ARG A 93 1.74 -1.78 0.33
N ASN A 94 1.66 -0.55 0.87
CA ASN A 94 0.41 0.00 1.38
C ASN A 94 -0.63 0.18 0.27
N PHE A 95 -0.25 0.68 -0.90
CA PHE A 95 -1.17 0.87 -2.02
C PHE A 95 -1.58 -0.46 -2.67
N ILE A 96 -0.63 -1.37 -2.92
CA ILE A 96 -0.92 -2.70 -3.47
C ILE A 96 -1.78 -3.51 -2.47
N GLY A 97 -1.50 -3.41 -1.17
CA GLY A 97 -2.29 -4.05 -0.12
C GLY A 97 -3.72 -3.50 -0.04
N ASN A 98 -3.90 -2.19 -0.20
CA ASN A 98 -5.23 -1.60 -0.28
C ASN A 98 -5.98 -2.07 -1.53
N ALA A 99 -5.32 -2.07 -2.71
CA ALA A 99 -5.91 -2.61 -3.93
C ALA A 99 -6.33 -4.08 -3.77
N ASN A 100 -5.45 -4.92 -3.19
CA ASN A 100 -5.78 -6.32 -2.88
C ASN A 100 -7.00 -6.42 -1.93
N LYS A 101 -7.06 -5.59 -0.90
CA LYS A 101 -8.13 -5.62 0.10
C LYS A 101 -9.49 -5.26 -0.49
N PHE A 102 -9.54 -4.23 -1.33
CA PHE A 102 -10.79 -3.67 -1.84
C PHE A 102 -11.18 -4.22 -3.21
N SER A 103 -10.29 -4.86 -3.96
CA SER A 103 -10.62 -5.53 -5.22
C SER A 103 -11.66 -6.64 -5.03
N LYS A 104 -12.45 -6.87 -6.06
CA LYS A 104 -13.35 -8.02 -6.14
C LYS A 104 -12.58 -9.27 -6.57
N LYS A 105 -11.83 -9.19 -7.66
CA LYS A 105 -11.14 -10.34 -8.28
C LYS A 105 -9.69 -10.06 -8.66
N LYS A 106 -9.36 -8.84 -9.12
CA LYS A 106 -8.06 -8.54 -9.72
C LYS A 106 -7.48 -7.20 -9.30
N VAL A 107 -6.15 -7.17 -9.30
CA VAL A 107 -5.32 -5.97 -9.18
C VAL A 107 -4.42 -5.89 -10.40
N GLU A 108 -4.44 -4.76 -11.09
CA GLU A 108 -3.61 -4.49 -12.27
C GLU A 108 -2.58 -3.42 -11.91
N ILE A 109 -1.32 -3.71 -12.19
CA ILE A 109 -0.21 -2.79 -11.94
C ILE A 109 0.47 -2.50 -13.26
N PHE A 110 0.52 -1.24 -13.65
CA PHE A 110 1.20 -0.79 -14.85
C PHE A 110 2.48 -0.06 -14.44
N LEU A 111 3.59 -0.45 -15.02
CA LEU A 111 4.88 0.19 -14.84
C LEU A 111 5.36 0.76 -16.18
N ASN A 112 5.46 2.08 -16.23
CA ASN A 112 5.98 2.82 -17.36
C ASN A 112 7.24 3.56 -16.91
N SER A 113 8.32 3.47 -17.69
CA SER A 113 9.53 4.22 -17.40
C SER A 113 10.20 4.66 -18.70
N ASN A 114 10.49 5.94 -18.79
CA ASN A 114 11.28 6.53 -19.87
C ASN A 114 12.56 7.18 -19.31
N LYS A 115 13.23 8.03 -20.09
CA LYS A 115 14.48 8.69 -19.66
C LYS A 115 14.28 9.63 -18.46
N ASP A 116 13.10 10.26 -18.34
CA ASP A 116 12.85 11.36 -17.42
C ASP A 116 11.97 10.98 -16.23
N ILE A 117 11.04 10.02 -16.45
CA ILE A 117 9.95 9.71 -15.52
C ILE A 117 9.78 8.20 -15.37
N THR A 118 9.58 7.78 -14.13
CA THR A 118 9.07 6.45 -13.78
C THR A 118 7.68 6.60 -13.16
N GLU A 119 6.72 5.84 -13.65
CA GLU A 119 5.31 5.88 -13.25
C GLU A 119 4.80 4.47 -12.92
N VAL A 120 4.14 4.35 -11.77
CA VAL A 120 3.43 3.14 -11.34
C VAL A 120 1.97 3.47 -11.20
N ILE A 121 1.11 2.72 -11.90
CA ILE A 121 -0.34 2.86 -11.80
C ILE A 121 -0.90 1.55 -11.23
N ILE A 122 -1.56 1.64 -10.07
CA ILE A 122 -2.19 0.51 -9.40
C ILE A 122 -3.69 0.67 -9.55
N LYS A 123 -4.36 -0.33 -10.14
CA LYS A 123 -5.80 -0.36 -10.37
C LYS A 123 -6.41 -1.59 -9.72
N ASP A 124 -7.60 -1.43 -9.16
CA ASP A 124 -8.43 -2.55 -8.72
C ASP A 124 -9.80 -2.54 -9.40
N ASP A 125 -10.52 -3.64 -9.27
CA ASP A 125 -11.90 -3.80 -9.73
C ASP A 125 -12.93 -3.67 -8.60
N GLY A 126 -12.57 -2.98 -7.54
CA GLY A 126 -13.40 -2.73 -6.36
C GLY A 126 -14.44 -1.62 -6.55
N PRO A 127 -14.96 -1.07 -5.45
CA PRO A 127 -15.96 0.00 -5.48
C PRO A 127 -15.37 1.38 -5.83
N GLY A 128 -14.05 1.50 -5.94
CA GLY A 128 -13.36 2.78 -6.11
C GLY A 128 -13.23 3.57 -4.81
N PHE A 129 -12.73 4.78 -4.92
CA PHE A 129 -12.66 5.72 -3.80
C PHE A 129 -13.99 6.45 -3.59
N PRO A 130 -14.35 6.80 -2.35
CA PRO A 130 -15.50 7.66 -2.07
C PRO A 130 -15.39 8.98 -2.80
N LYS A 131 -16.43 9.37 -3.54
CA LYS A 131 -16.45 10.59 -4.36
C LYS A 131 -16.23 11.86 -3.53
N ASP A 132 -16.79 11.89 -2.31
CA ASP A 132 -16.64 13.01 -1.37
C ASP A 132 -15.17 13.21 -0.96
N LEU A 133 -14.40 12.12 -0.79
CA LEU A 133 -12.98 12.20 -0.44
C LEU A 133 -12.10 12.62 -1.63
N ILE A 134 -12.43 12.15 -2.84
CA ILE A 134 -11.73 12.59 -4.06
C ILE A 134 -11.97 14.09 -4.28
N ASN A 135 -13.23 14.52 -4.28
CA ASN A 135 -13.61 15.91 -4.58
C ASN A 135 -13.02 16.91 -3.57
N LYS A 136 -12.89 16.49 -2.31
CA LYS A 136 -12.29 17.31 -1.24
C LYS A 136 -10.76 17.18 -1.16
N GLN A 137 -10.16 16.38 -2.03
CA GLN A 137 -8.71 16.06 -2.03
C GLN A 137 -8.20 15.53 -0.68
N LYS A 138 -9.06 14.83 0.07
CA LYS A 138 -8.74 14.32 1.42
C LYS A 138 -8.15 12.91 1.43
N LEU A 139 -8.02 12.26 0.27
CA LEU A 139 -7.38 10.95 0.18
C LEU A 139 -5.90 11.06 0.55
N GLY A 140 -5.49 10.21 1.47
CA GLY A 140 -4.12 10.24 2.01
C GLY A 140 -3.91 11.21 3.18
N GLU A 141 -4.96 11.83 3.73
CA GLU A 141 -4.91 12.45 5.05
C GLU A 141 -5.08 11.40 6.16
N PRO A 142 -4.48 11.59 7.35
CA PRO A 142 -4.57 10.62 8.43
C PRO A 142 -6.00 10.56 9.00
N TYR A 143 -6.40 9.36 9.42
CA TYR A 143 -7.69 9.10 10.08
C TYR A 143 -8.95 9.43 9.27
N ILE A 144 -8.81 9.70 7.99
CA ILE A 144 -9.96 9.96 7.11
C ILE A 144 -10.67 8.64 6.79
N ARG A 145 -11.97 8.61 7.03
CA ARG A 145 -12.88 7.54 6.65
C ARG A 145 -14.09 8.13 5.95
N SER A 146 -14.61 7.43 4.97
CA SER A 146 -15.93 7.78 4.43
C SER A 146 -17.00 7.46 5.45
N ALA A 147 -18.04 8.32 5.51
CA ALA A 147 -19.24 8.06 6.28
C ALA A 147 -20.11 6.93 5.67
N ASN A 148 -19.85 6.53 4.43
CA ASN A 148 -20.59 5.52 3.71
C ASN A 148 -20.16 4.11 4.17
N GLU A 149 -21.10 3.30 4.66
CA GLU A 149 -20.87 1.94 5.16
C GLU A 149 -20.18 1.00 4.15
N MET A 150 -20.40 1.22 2.86
CA MET A 150 -19.76 0.44 1.78
C MET A 150 -18.22 0.51 1.84
N TYR A 151 -17.66 1.61 2.38
CA TYR A 151 -16.22 1.84 2.50
C TYR A 151 -15.70 1.61 3.92
N ILE A 152 -16.57 1.29 4.87
CA ILE A 152 -16.17 0.95 6.24
C ILE A 152 -15.64 -0.48 6.23
N SER A 153 -14.33 -0.62 6.08
CA SER A 153 -13.73 -1.91 6.38
C SER A 153 -13.79 -2.12 7.89
N LYS A 154 -14.39 -3.25 8.31
CA LYS A 154 -14.44 -3.67 9.73
C LYS A 154 -13.05 -3.72 10.39
N HIS A 155 -11.98 -3.66 9.62
CA HIS A 155 -10.60 -3.85 10.03
C HIS A 155 -9.66 -2.83 9.36
N GLY A 156 -9.59 -1.60 9.83
CA GLY A 156 -8.63 -0.65 9.29
C GLY A 156 -8.69 0.73 9.94
N LEU A 157 -7.54 1.29 10.47
CA LEU A 157 -7.44 2.63 11.05
C LEU A 157 -7.54 3.76 10.03
N GLY A 158 -7.62 3.46 8.74
CA GLY A 158 -7.58 4.47 7.68
C GLY A 158 -6.19 5.10 7.46
N LEU A 159 -5.14 4.49 8.02
CA LEU A 159 -3.78 5.04 7.96
C LEU A 159 -2.97 4.54 6.76
N GLY A 160 -3.35 3.41 6.13
CA GLY A 160 -2.54 2.82 5.06
C GLY A 160 -2.28 3.76 3.89
N THR A 161 -3.30 4.46 3.40
CA THR A 161 -3.16 5.44 2.32
C THR A 161 -2.30 6.63 2.73
N PHE A 162 -2.46 7.13 3.97
CA PHE A 162 -1.63 8.20 4.53
C PHE A 162 -0.16 7.78 4.65
N ILE A 163 0.10 6.61 5.23
CA ILE A 163 1.47 6.09 5.39
C ILE A 163 2.11 5.87 4.01
N GLY A 164 1.40 5.21 3.09
CA GLY A 164 1.89 4.98 1.73
C GLY A 164 2.25 6.29 1.02
N LYS A 165 1.35 7.28 1.08
CA LYS A 165 1.57 8.61 0.51
C LYS A 165 2.79 9.28 1.13
N THR A 166 2.84 9.37 2.46
CA THR A 166 3.93 10.05 3.18
C THR A 166 5.30 9.43 2.87
N LEU A 167 5.40 8.09 2.85
CA LEU A 167 6.66 7.40 2.59
C LEU A 167 7.16 7.63 1.16
N LEU A 168 6.25 7.59 0.18
CA LEU A 168 6.63 7.79 -1.22
C LEU A 168 6.91 9.27 -1.53
N GLU A 169 6.15 10.21 -0.95
CA GLU A 169 6.42 11.66 -1.10
C GLU A 169 7.76 12.06 -0.47
N LYS A 170 8.17 11.44 0.65
CA LYS A 170 9.54 11.57 1.19
C LYS A 170 10.62 11.10 0.21
N ASN A 171 10.26 10.25 -0.72
CA ASN A 171 11.11 9.77 -1.81
C ASN A 171 10.76 10.45 -3.15
N PHE A 172 10.27 11.69 -3.08
CA PHE A 172 9.98 12.57 -4.20
C PHE A 172 8.91 12.07 -5.19
N ALA A 173 8.06 11.12 -4.77
CA ALA A 173 6.91 10.72 -5.57
C ALA A 173 5.83 11.80 -5.58
N ILE A 174 5.16 11.94 -6.72
CA ILE A 174 3.90 12.66 -6.85
C ILE A 174 2.80 11.62 -6.95
N ILE A 175 1.79 11.71 -6.06
CA ILE A 175 0.72 10.72 -5.99
C ILE A 175 -0.61 11.36 -6.31
N SER A 176 -1.40 10.68 -7.14
CA SER A 176 -2.77 11.08 -7.45
C SER A 176 -3.72 9.89 -7.37
N PHE A 177 -4.97 10.20 -7.04
CA PHE A 177 -6.05 9.24 -6.83
C PHE A 177 -7.22 9.55 -7.75
N LYS A 178 -7.76 8.54 -8.39
CA LYS A 178 -8.99 8.66 -9.16
C LYS A 178 -9.74 7.33 -9.21
N ASN A 179 -10.99 7.36 -9.67
CA ASN A 179 -11.73 6.15 -10.00
C ASN A 179 -11.62 5.88 -11.49
N SER A 180 -11.44 4.60 -11.84
CA SER A 180 -11.40 4.15 -13.23
C SER A 180 -12.76 4.39 -13.90
N LYS A 181 -12.73 4.94 -15.12
CA LYS A 181 -13.95 5.17 -15.92
C LYS A 181 -14.53 3.87 -16.47
N SER A 182 -13.71 2.85 -16.69
CA SER A 182 -14.11 1.60 -17.36
C SER A 182 -14.78 0.59 -16.43
N ASN A 183 -14.27 0.44 -15.21
CA ASN A 183 -14.72 -0.59 -14.26
C ASN A 183 -15.08 -0.07 -12.86
N GLY A 184 -14.99 1.26 -12.65
CA GLY A 184 -15.38 1.91 -11.41
C GLY A 184 -14.44 1.70 -10.23
N GLY A 185 -13.40 0.87 -10.35
CA GLY A 185 -12.43 0.59 -9.30
C GLY A 185 -11.51 1.76 -8.99
N ALA A 186 -10.74 1.66 -7.92
CA ALA A 186 -9.77 2.68 -7.56
C ALA A 186 -8.53 2.62 -8.46
N GLU A 187 -7.97 3.78 -8.73
CA GLU A 187 -6.71 3.96 -9.43
C GLU A 187 -5.81 4.89 -8.64
N VAL A 188 -4.61 4.41 -8.30
CA VAL A 188 -3.54 5.19 -7.69
C VAL A 188 -2.43 5.34 -8.70
N ASN A 189 -2.05 6.57 -9.00
CA ASN A 189 -0.93 6.90 -9.88
C ASN A 189 0.20 7.48 -9.03
N ILE A 190 1.39 6.90 -9.15
CA ILE A 190 2.61 7.24 -8.41
C ILE A 190 3.68 7.56 -9.45
N LYS A 191 4.22 8.75 -9.43
CA LYS A 191 5.15 9.25 -10.43
C LYS A 191 6.39 9.85 -9.80
N TRP A 192 7.56 9.49 -10.32
CA TRP A 192 8.85 10.07 -9.96
C TRP A 192 9.53 10.71 -11.16
N LYS A 193 10.25 11.79 -10.92
CA LYS A 193 11.31 12.21 -11.83
C LYS A 193 12.53 11.32 -11.59
N ASN A 194 13.09 10.79 -12.66
CA ASN A 194 14.20 9.85 -12.58
C ASN A 194 15.45 10.43 -11.93
N GLN A 195 15.70 11.72 -12.15
CA GLN A 195 16.78 12.44 -11.48
C GLN A 195 16.63 12.49 -9.94
N ASP A 196 15.38 12.50 -9.42
CA ASP A 196 15.13 12.56 -7.98
C ASP A 196 15.25 11.16 -7.35
N LEU A 197 14.89 10.10 -8.08
CA LEU A 197 15.15 8.72 -7.66
C LEU A 197 16.67 8.44 -7.56
N LYS A 198 17.48 9.02 -8.44
CA LYS A 198 18.94 8.86 -8.45
C LYS A 198 19.65 9.66 -7.36
N LYS A 199 19.09 10.75 -6.85
CA LYS A 199 19.73 11.59 -5.81
C LYS A 199 19.93 10.87 -4.47
N LYS A 200 19.29 9.75 -4.22
CA LYS A 200 19.50 8.91 -3.04
C LYS A 200 20.60 7.84 -3.25
N LEU A 201 21.29 7.90 -4.40
CA LEU A 201 22.51 7.16 -4.64
C LEU A 201 23.69 7.89 -3.96
#